data_b152dbdbcf7ef441db4f6ee96ae52859
#
_entry.id   b152dbdbcf7ef441db4f6ee96ae52859
#
_cell.length_a   1.000
_cell.length_b   1.000
_cell.length_c   1.000
_cell.angle_alpha   90.00
_cell.angle_beta   90.00
_cell.angle_gamma   90.00
#
_symmetry.space_group_name_H-M   'P 1'
#
loop_
_entity.id
_entity.type
_entity.pdbx_description
1 polymer ?
#
loop_
_entity_poly.entity_id
_entity_poly.type
_entity_poly.pdbx_seq_one_letter_code
_entity_poly.pdbx_strand_id
1 'polypeptide(L)'
;LDLYVLSKIEKRDLKPAPLADESTLLRRAYFDLTGLPPTVEQIEAFQADDSPDAYAKVVDELLASLRFGERWGRHWLDVARYSDTKGYVFQEERRYPYAYTYRDWVVNAFNQDLPYDQFLRLQIAADQIAKDPENNRDLAALGFLTLGRRFLNSTPDIIDDRIDVVMRGTQGLTMACARCHDHKSDPLPATDYYALYAIFNSSEEPKDKPLLKPFTPTKDSEEFEKELAAKEAKVVDFRTSRREGSFSAVKTTAYLGVLRRSLADAKFDDAQEAKRLALYPAILSGWKKTLKPRLVATDPQFGLWARLVGTPDDAFKAKLAAEL
;
A
#
# COMPACT_ATOMS: atom_id res chain seq x y z
N LEU A 1 0.75 41.75 7.60
CA LEU A 1 0.05 41.13 8.72
C LEU A 1 0.14 42.03 9.95
N ASP A 2 1.35 42.50 10.33
CA ASP A 2 1.60 43.31 11.52
C ASP A 2 0.79 44.62 11.56
N LEU A 3 0.72 45.34 10.46
CA LEU A 3 -0.10 46.54 10.34
C LEU A 3 -1.59 46.28 10.56
N TYR A 4 -2.08 45.13 10.12
CA TYR A 4 -3.48 44.72 10.35
C TYR A 4 -3.73 44.39 11.82
N VAL A 5 -2.82 43.65 12.45
CA VAL A 5 -2.89 43.32 13.89
C VAL A 5 -2.81 44.58 14.73
N LEU A 6 -1.84 45.47 14.44
CA LEU A 6 -1.66 46.74 15.14
C LEU A 6 -2.91 47.62 15.06
N SER A 7 -3.51 47.76 13.85
CA SER A 7 -4.78 48.50 13.68
C SER A 7 -5.94 47.95 14.52
N LYS A 8 -5.99 46.64 14.77
CA LYS A 8 -7.00 46.02 15.65
C LYS A 8 -6.74 46.24 17.12
N ILE A 9 -5.47 46.26 17.51
CA ILE A 9 -5.02 46.56 18.88
C ILE A 9 -5.33 48.03 19.22
N GLU A 10 -4.96 48.97 18.34
CA GLU A 10 -5.22 50.40 18.49
C GLU A 10 -6.71 50.75 18.57
N LYS A 11 -7.55 50.11 17.78
CA LYS A 11 -9.04 50.28 17.85
C LYS A 11 -9.65 49.89 19.19
N ARG A 12 -8.91 49.19 20.03
CA ARG A 12 -9.33 48.76 21.36
C ARG A 12 -8.61 49.52 22.48
N ASP A 13 -7.92 50.63 22.15
CA ASP A 13 -7.10 51.42 23.05
C ASP A 13 -6.03 50.60 23.78
N LEU A 14 -5.56 49.51 23.17
CA LEU A 14 -4.51 48.67 23.68
C LEU A 14 -3.17 49.05 23.04
N LYS A 15 -2.09 48.83 23.76
CA LYS A 15 -0.73 49.02 23.27
C LYS A 15 -0.04 47.65 23.19
N PRO A 16 0.74 47.40 22.11
CA PRO A 16 1.58 46.21 22.07
C PRO A 16 2.58 46.22 23.24
N ALA A 17 2.96 45.04 23.70
CA ALA A 17 4.06 44.92 24.67
C ALA A 17 5.37 45.48 24.06
N PRO A 18 6.30 45.95 24.86
CA PRO A 18 7.63 46.34 24.38
C PRO A 18 8.32 45.15 23.71
N LEU A 19 9.24 45.45 22.80
CA LEU A 19 10.09 44.43 22.18
C LEU A 19 10.82 43.62 23.25
N ALA A 20 10.92 42.33 23.05
CA ALA A 20 11.72 41.48 23.93
C ALA A 20 13.21 41.79 23.78
N ASP A 21 13.99 41.50 24.82
CA ASP A 21 15.44 41.58 24.73
C ASP A 21 16.03 40.61 23.71
N GLU A 22 17.25 40.88 23.25
CA GLU A 22 17.94 40.13 22.21
C GLU A 22 18.05 38.63 22.50
N SER A 23 18.40 38.27 23.75
CA SER A 23 18.51 36.84 24.13
C SER A 23 17.16 36.14 24.07
N THR A 24 16.09 36.83 24.45
CA THR A 24 14.73 36.30 24.37
C THR A 24 14.29 36.16 22.91
N LEU A 25 14.58 37.12 22.04
CA LEU A 25 14.27 37.04 20.59
C LEU A 25 15.02 35.90 19.94
N LEU A 26 16.32 35.80 20.16
CA LEU A 26 17.16 34.71 19.65
C LEU A 26 16.61 33.34 20.06
N ARG A 27 16.39 33.19 21.38
CA ARG A 27 15.86 31.92 21.91
C ARG A 27 14.53 31.53 21.27
N ARG A 28 13.61 32.46 21.03
CA ARG A 28 12.33 32.22 20.37
C ARG A 28 12.55 31.76 18.93
N ALA A 29 13.39 32.45 18.16
CA ALA A 29 13.69 32.06 16.79
C ALA A 29 14.22 30.62 16.68
N TYR A 30 15.17 30.26 17.57
CA TYR A 30 15.73 28.91 17.61
C TYR A 30 14.67 27.85 17.94
N PHE A 31 13.85 28.04 18.96
CA PHE A 31 12.81 27.08 19.32
C PHE A 31 11.71 26.99 18.29
N ASP A 32 11.32 28.09 17.68
CA ASP A 32 10.26 28.09 16.66
C ASP A 32 10.72 27.43 15.38
N LEU A 33 11.94 27.71 14.92
CA LEU A 33 12.43 27.23 13.62
C LEU A 33 13.10 25.86 13.68
N THR A 34 13.84 25.55 14.76
CA THR A 34 14.59 24.28 14.87
C THR A 34 14.16 23.39 16.04
N GLY A 35 13.40 23.93 17.00
CA GLY A 35 12.99 23.21 18.19
C GLY A 35 14.13 23.03 19.24
N LEU A 36 15.29 23.62 19.01
CA LEU A 36 16.48 23.50 19.85
C LEU A 36 16.87 24.87 20.42
N PRO A 37 17.50 24.94 21.59
CA PRO A 37 18.06 26.21 22.09
C PRO A 37 19.30 26.61 21.30
N PRO A 38 19.64 27.92 21.24
CA PRO A 38 20.93 28.37 20.74
C PRO A 38 22.06 27.88 21.65
N THR A 39 23.26 27.68 21.10
CA THR A 39 24.48 27.44 21.90
C THR A 39 24.99 28.73 22.48
N VAL A 40 25.94 28.65 23.43
CA VAL A 40 26.56 29.83 24.03
C VAL A 40 27.26 30.67 22.96
N GLU A 41 27.99 30.02 22.07
CA GLU A 41 28.72 30.67 20.98
C GLU A 41 27.78 31.41 20.02
N GLN A 42 26.59 30.85 19.76
CA GLN A 42 25.56 31.48 18.93
C GLN A 42 24.94 32.71 19.61
N ILE A 43 24.77 32.64 20.90
CA ILE A 43 24.30 33.82 21.71
C ILE A 43 25.33 34.92 21.66
N GLU A 44 26.60 34.59 21.91
CA GLU A 44 27.71 35.56 21.90
C GLU A 44 27.91 36.19 20.54
N ALA A 45 27.83 35.38 19.45
CA ALA A 45 27.93 35.86 18.08
C ALA A 45 26.80 36.85 17.72
N PHE A 46 25.55 36.52 18.11
CA PHE A 46 24.43 37.42 17.87
C PHE A 46 24.54 38.73 18.66
N GLN A 47 24.97 38.67 19.91
CA GLN A 47 25.17 39.86 20.74
C GLN A 47 26.34 40.77 20.29
N ALA A 48 27.26 40.17 19.53
CA ALA A 48 28.39 40.93 18.95
C ALA A 48 28.09 41.54 17.57
N ASP A 49 26.95 41.21 16.96
CA ASP A 49 26.55 41.72 15.65
C ASP A 49 25.64 42.96 15.80
N ASP A 50 26.24 44.16 15.82
CA ASP A 50 25.53 45.43 15.90
C ASP A 50 24.81 45.85 14.59
N SER A 51 24.78 44.98 13.58
CA SER A 51 24.15 45.32 12.30
C SER A 51 22.61 45.34 12.40
N PRO A 52 21.94 46.23 11.66
CA PRO A 52 20.47 46.33 11.72
C PRO A 52 19.74 45.09 11.21
N ASP A 53 20.43 44.20 10.49
CA ASP A 53 19.94 42.95 9.96
C ASP A 53 20.37 41.69 10.72
N ALA A 54 21.03 41.87 11.90
CA ALA A 54 21.55 40.75 12.71
C ALA A 54 20.49 39.66 12.97
N TYR A 55 19.28 40.04 13.34
CA TYR A 55 18.19 39.09 13.59
C TYR A 55 17.72 38.41 12.30
N ALA A 56 17.65 39.13 11.18
CA ALA A 56 17.28 38.55 9.90
C ALA A 56 18.29 37.50 9.41
N LYS A 57 19.59 37.75 9.59
CA LYS A 57 20.66 36.80 9.29
C LYS A 57 20.50 35.50 10.09
N VAL A 58 20.21 35.60 11.39
CA VAL A 58 19.95 34.40 12.22
C VAL A 58 18.73 33.63 11.71
N VAL A 59 17.66 34.33 11.36
CA VAL A 59 16.43 33.66 10.81
C VAL A 59 16.75 32.95 9.51
N ASP A 60 17.49 33.58 8.61
CA ASP A 60 17.88 32.97 7.31
C ASP A 60 18.78 31.75 7.53
N GLU A 61 19.72 31.80 8.47
CA GLU A 61 20.55 30.66 8.83
C GLU A 61 19.74 29.50 9.40
N LEU A 62 18.77 29.78 10.27
CA LEU A 62 17.89 28.77 10.86
C LEU A 62 16.96 28.14 9.84
N LEU A 63 16.43 28.92 8.90
CA LEU A 63 15.62 28.42 7.80
C LEU A 63 16.43 27.53 6.85
N ALA A 64 17.73 27.82 6.65
CA ALA A 64 18.64 27.00 5.85
C ALA A 64 19.12 25.73 6.59
N SER A 65 18.88 25.62 7.89
CA SER A 65 19.29 24.47 8.70
C SER A 65 18.47 23.24 8.41
N LEU A 66 19.11 22.06 8.34
CA LEU A 66 18.42 20.78 8.23
C LEU A 66 17.46 20.51 9.39
N ARG A 67 17.67 21.16 10.54
CA ARG A 67 16.80 21.06 11.71
C ARG A 67 15.42 21.70 11.48
N PHE A 68 15.32 22.66 10.55
CA PHE A 68 14.04 23.25 10.16
C PHE A 68 13.07 22.18 9.66
N GLY A 69 13.49 21.34 8.70
CA GLY A 69 12.65 20.26 8.18
C GLY A 69 12.31 19.20 9.24
N GLU A 70 13.24 18.87 10.15
CA GLU A 70 12.95 17.95 11.27
C GLU A 70 11.89 18.54 12.21
N ARG A 71 11.96 19.83 12.50
CA ARG A 71 11.01 20.54 13.38
C ARG A 71 9.62 20.67 12.75
N TRP A 72 9.56 21.14 11.50
CA TRP A 72 8.29 21.47 10.84
C TRP A 72 7.66 20.26 10.15
N GLY A 73 8.47 19.32 9.66
CA GLY A 73 8.00 18.05 9.11
C GLY A 73 7.15 17.26 10.09
N ARG A 74 7.44 17.34 11.41
CA ARG A 74 6.63 16.72 12.44
C ARG A 74 5.17 17.17 12.40
N HIS A 75 4.92 18.48 12.24
CA HIS A 75 3.55 18.99 12.20
C HIS A 75 2.76 18.46 11.00
N TRP A 76 3.44 18.33 9.85
CA TRP A 76 2.81 17.71 8.69
C TRP A 76 2.59 16.21 8.89
N LEU A 77 3.54 15.51 9.49
CA LEU A 77 3.40 14.07 9.78
C LEU A 77 2.23 13.78 10.73
N ASP A 78 1.90 14.70 11.66
CA ASP A 78 0.69 14.61 12.49
C ASP A 78 -0.57 14.76 11.63
N VAL A 79 -0.62 15.71 10.69
CA VAL A 79 -1.72 15.85 9.70
C VAL A 79 -1.85 14.58 8.85
N ALA A 80 -0.72 14.05 8.37
CA ALA A 80 -0.66 12.83 7.59
C ALA A 80 -0.95 11.55 8.39
N ARG A 81 -1.20 11.66 9.70
CA ARG A 81 -1.38 10.53 10.62
C ARG A 81 -0.27 9.47 10.52
N TYR A 82 0.97 9.91 10.33
CA TYR A 82 2.13 9.05 10.17
C TYR A 82 2.28 8.07 11.34
N SER A 83 2.50 6.80 11.00
CA SER A 83 2.82 5.75 11.95
C SER A 83 3.65 4.66 11.27
N ASP A 84 4.55 4.04 12.02
CA ASP A 84 5.28 2.84 11.60
C ASP A 84 4.43 1.56 11.73
N THR A 85 3.20 1.66 12.26
CA THR A 85 2.31 0.54 12.52
C THR A 85 1.00 0.66 11.76
N LYS A 86 0.42 -0.50 11.42
CA LYS A 86 -0.87 -0.62 10.69
C LYS A 86 -2.10 -0.53 11.58
N GLY A 87 -1.93 -0.43 12.90
CA GLY A 87 -3.01 -0.61 13.89
C GLY A 87 -3.33 -2.10 14.12
N TYR A 88 -4.39 -2.39 14.86
CA TYR A 88 -4.88 -3.76 15.13
C TYR A 88 -3.80 -4.77 15.51
N VAL A 89 -2.96 -4.41 16.46
CA VAL A 89 -1.74 -5.11 16.89
C VAL A 89 -1.91 -6.60 17.27
N PHE A 90 -3.12 -7.09 17.44
CA PHE A 90 -3.40 -8.45 17.84
C PHE A 90 -3.77 -9.40 16.68
N GLN A 91 -4.01 -8.85 15.48
CA GLN A 91 -4.63 -9.62 14.39
C GLN A 91 -3.86 -9.58 13.06
N GLU A 92 -2.92 -8.65 12.89
CA GLU A 92 -2.15 -8.52 11.65
C GLU A 92 -0.70 -8.12 11.88
N GLU A 93 0.13 -8.24 10.85
CA GLU A 93 1.50 -7.73 10.87
C GLU A 93 1.48 -6.22 11.14
N ARG A 94 2.23 -5.81 12.15
CA ARG A 94 2.08 -4.53 12.82
C ARG A 94 2.80 -3.38 12.16
N ARG A 95 3.79 -3.64 11.28
CA ARG A 95 4.74 -2.63 10.84
C ARG A 95 4.63 -2.31 9.36
N TYR A 96 4.90 -1.04 9.07
CA TYR A 96 5.26 -0.56 7.75
C TYR A 96 6.79 -0.46 7.68
N PRO A 97 7.50 -1.45 7.13
CA PRO A 97 8.97 -1.51 7.21
C PRO A 97 9.65 -0.34 6.50
N TYR A 98 8.97 0.33 5.59
CA TYR A 98 9.48 1.45 4.79
C TYR A 98 8.80 2.79 5.10
N ALA A 99 8.06 2.91 6.22
CA ALA A 99 7.38 4.15 6.60
C ALA A 99 8.34 5.34 6.69
N TYR A 100 9.57 5.10 7.16
CA TYR A 100 10.61 6.11 7.26
C TYR A 100 10.90 6.85 5.94
N THR A 101 10.69 6.21 4.79
CA THR A 101 10.92 6.86 3.49
C THR A 101 10.00 8.05 3.26
N TYR A 102 8.74 7.95 3.70
CA TYR A 102 7.80 9.07 3.66
C TYR A 102 8.19 10.18 4.65
N ARG A 103 8.54 9.83 5.88
CA ARG A 103 9.02 10.80 6.87
C ARG A 103 10.23 11.57 6.34
N ASP A 104 11.21 10.86 5.80
CA ASP A 104 12.43 11.46 5.28
C ASP A 104 12.15 12.33 4.05
N TRP A 105 11.18 11.93 3.20
CA TRP A 105 10.72 12.75 2.09
C TRP A 105 10.09 14.06 2.58
N VAL A 106 9.21 14.01 3.59
CA VAL A 106 8.58 15.20 4.19
C VAL A 106 9.65 16.15 4.76
N VAL A 107 10.57 15.64 5.56
CA VAL A 107 11.66 16.44 6.14
C VAL A 107 12.49 17.11 5.03
N ASN A 108 12.84 16.38 3.99
CA ASN A 108 13.58 16.92 2.86
C ASN A 108 12.79 17.96 2.07
N ALA A 109 11.48 17.77 1.89
CA ALA A 109 10.62 18.72 1.20
C ALA A 109 10.58 20.08 1.91
N PHE A 110 10.51 20.10 3.26
CA PHE A 110 10.63 21.32 4.05
C PHE A 110 12.02 21.96 3.94
N ASN A 111 13.09 21.18 3.99
CA ASN A 111 14.46 21.69 3.87
C ASN A 111 14.79 22.22 2.46
N GLN A 112 14.07 21.77 1.42
CA GLN A 112 14.22 22.24 0.05
C GLN A 112 13.26 23.39 -0.30
N ASP A 113 12.48 23.84 0.68
CA ASP A 113 11.41 24.81 0.47
C ASP A 113 10.52 24.46 -0.73
N LEU A 114 10.11 23.17 -0.81
CA LEU A 114 9.29 22.69 -1.90
C LEU A 114 7.98 23.46 -1.95
N PRO A 115 7.59 24.10 -3.10
CA PRO A 115 6.36 24.82 -3.22
C PRO A 115 5.15 24.01 -2.79
N TYR A 116 4.25 24.61 -2.01
CA TYR A 116 3.14 23.90 -1.36
C TYR A 116 2.21 23.17 -2.34
N ASP A 117 1.95 23.75 -3.50
CA ASP A 117 1.17 23.10 -4.55
C ASP A 117 1.84 21.84 -5.08
N GLN A 118 3.17 21.87 -5.29
CA GLN A 118 3.94 20.68 -5.68
C GLN A 118 3.99 19.64 -4.56
N PHE A 119 4.19 20.10 -3.32
CA PHE A 119 4.18 19.24 -2.14
C PHE A 119 2.88 18.46 -2.03
N LEU A 120 1.71 19.10 -2.22
CA LEU A 120 0.41 18.42 -2.20
C LEU A 120 0.21 17.48 -3.41
N ARG A 121 0.56 17.94 -4.60
CA ARG A 121 0.39 17.13 -5.82
C ARG A 121 1.19 15.84 -5.76
N LEU A 122 2.41 15.88 -5.25
CA LEU A 122 3.25 14.68 -5.09
C LEU A 122 2.68 13.72 -4.06
N GLN A 123 2.09 14.19 -2.99
CA GLN A 123 1.48 13.32 -1.99
C GLN A 123 0.20 12.61 -2.45
N ILE A 124 -0.45 13.14 -3.50
CA ILE A 124 -1.68 12.55 -4.04
C ILE A 124 -1.40 11.73 -5.31
N ALA A 125 -0.46 12.15 -6.14
CA ALA A 125 -0.28 11.64 -7.50
C ALA A 125 1.19 11.57 -7.94
N ALA A 126 2.13 11.28 -7.04
CA ALA A 126 3.55 11.17 -7.41
C ALA A 126 3.81 10.13 -8.50
N ASP A 127 3.05 9.04 -8.53
CA ASP A 127 3.11 8.00 -9.56
C ASP A 127 2.77 8.51 -10.97
N GLN A 128 1.99 9.58 -11.06
CA GLN A 128 1.64 10.23 -12.32
C GLN A 128 2.64 11.34 -12.73
N ILE A 129 3.36 11.89 -11.77
CA ILE A 129 4.24 13.06 -11.93
C ILE A 129 5.70 12.65 -12.00
N ALA A 130 6.16 11.79 -11.08
CA ALA A 130 7.53 11.29 -11.00
C ALA A 130 7.76 10.23 -12.07
N LYS A 131 8.25 10.62 -13.24
CA LYS A 131 8.46 9.73 -14.40
C LYS A 131 9.94 9.43 -14.68
N ASP A 132 10.85 9.91 -13.84
CA ASP A 132 12.28 9.65 -13.98
C ASP A 132 12.65 8.30 -13.34
N PRO A 133 12.95 7.26 -14.14
CA PRO A 133 13.29 5.95 -13.60
C PRO A 133 14.59 5.95 -12.78
N GLU A 134 15.46 6.94 -12.99
CA GLU A 134 16.71 7.10 -12.25
C GLU A 134 16.50 7.83 -10.90
N ASN A 135 15.36 8.51 -10.71
CA ASN A 135 15.08 9.27 -9.50
C ASN A 135 13.60 9.20 -9.12
N ASN A 136 13.20 8.11 -8.50
CA ASN A 136 11.82 7.88 -8.05
C ASN A 136 11.57 8.31 -6.59
N ARG A 137 12.41 9.18 -6.03
CA ARG A 137 12.33 9.57 -4.60
C ARG A 137 10.97 10.14 -4.23
N ASP A 138 10.34 10.86 -5.14
CA ASP A 138 9.05 11.48 -4.91
C ASP A 138 7.89 10.47 -4.79
N LEU A 139 8.08 9.22 -5.21
CA LEU A 139 7.10 8.16 -4.94
C LEU A 139 6.91 7.93 -3.44
N ALA A 140 7.90 8.26 -2.61
CA ALA A 140 7.76 8.19 -1.16
C ALA A 140 6.67 9.12 -0.61
N ALA A 141 6.35 10.21 -1.32
CA ALA A 141 5.28 11.14 -0.98
C ALA A 141 3.91 10.46 -0.87
N LEU A 142 3.67 9.38 -1.64
CA LEU A 142 2.43 8.59 -1.58
C LEU A 142 2.21 7.91 -0.22
N GLY A 143 3.19 7.96 0.67
CA GLY A 143 3.02 7.59 2.07
C GLY A 143 1.88 8.33 2.76
N PHE A 144 1.55 9.54 2.32
CA PHE A 144 0.38 10.31 2.76
C PHE A 144 -0.92 9.51 2.64
N LEU A 145 -1.09 8.78 1.56
CA LEU A 145 -2.28 7.97 1.30
C LEU A 145 -2.15 6.52 1.81
N THR A 146 -0.92 6.00 1.92
CA THR A 146 -0.71 4.55 2.09
C THR A 146 -0.28 4.13 3.49
N LEU A 147 0.17 5.07 4.35
CA LEU A 147 0.58 4.78 5.73
C LEU A 147 -0.54 4.92 6.76
N GLY A 148 -1.79 5.07 6.31
CA GLY A 148 -2.95 5.10 7.18
C GLY A 148 -3.27 3.74 7.79
N ARG A 149 -4.30 3.73 8.63
CA ARG A 149 -4.82 2.53 9.26
C ARG A 149 -5.34 1.53 8.22
N ARG A 150 -5.08 0.25 8.42
CA ARG A 150 -5.45 -0.80 7.42
C ARG A 150 -6.81 -1.45 7.68
N PHE A 151 -7.45 -1.20 8.81
CA PHE A 151 -8.81 -1.68 9.14
C PHE A 151 -9.00 -3.17 8.84
N LEU A 152 -8.01 -4.01 9.19
CA LEU A 152 -8.00 -5.45 8.88
C LEU A 152 -8.16 -5.76 7.39
N ASN A 153 -7.62 -4.89 6.53
CA ASN A 153 -7.74 -4.94 5.07
C ASN A 153 -9.16 -4.72 4.51
N SER A 154 -10.03 -4.03 5.27
CA SER A 154 -11.31 -3.55 4.76
C SER A 154 -11.09 -2.44 3.72
N THR A 155 -11.18 -2.74 2.45
CA THR A 155 -10.97 -1.77 1.35
C THR A 155 -11.86 -0.54 1.47
N PRO A 156 -13.17 -0.64 1.80
CA PRO A 156 -14.02 0.54 1.95
C PRO A 156 -13.57 1.49 3.05
N ASP A 157 -13.03 0.95 4.16
CA ASP A 157 -12.59 1.77 5.29
C ASP A 157 -11.20 2.37 5.05
N ILE A 158 -10.35 1.69 4.28
CA ILE A 158 -9.06 2.23 3.81
C ILE A 158 -9.30 3.40 2.85
N ILE A 159 -10.27 3.30 1.95
CA ILE A 159 -10.63 4.38 1.03
C ILE A 159 -11.22 5.57 1.80
N ASP A 160 -12.09 5.32 2.78
CA ASP A 160 -12.65 6.35 3.65
C ASP A 160 -11.56 7.13 4.39
N ASP A 161 -10.55 6.44 4.94
CA ASP A 161 -9.38 7.04 5.58
C ASP A 161 -8.52 7.89 4.60
N ARG A 162 -8.39 7.46 3.35
CA ARG A 162 -7.72 8.24 2.30
C ARG A 162 -8.46 9.52 1.95
N ILE A 163 -9.79 9.44 1.82
CA ILE A 163 -10.65 10.60 1.58
C ILE A 163 -10.52 11.58 2.75
N ASP A 164 -10.63 11.06 3.97
CA ASP A 164 -10.54 11.87 5.18
C ASP A 164 -9.19 12.60 5.30
N VAL A 165 -8.05 11.92 5.09
CA VAL A 165 -6.75 12.57 5.20
C VAL A 165 -6.55 13.64 4.13
N VAL A 166 -7.03 13.43 2.90
CA VAL A 166 -6.95 14.43 1.84
C VAL A 166 -7.81 15.63 2.19
N MET A 167 -9.08 15.44 2.48
CA MET A 167 -10.02 16.54 2.68
C MET A 167 -9.74 17.31 3.99
N ARG A 168 -9.54 16.59 5.08
CA ARG A 168 -9.25 17.20 6.39
C ARG A 168 -7.85 17.81 6.43
N GLY A 169 -6.85 17.11 5.90
CA GLY A 169 -5.46 17.54 5.93
C GLY A 169 -5.17 18.75 5.04
N THR A 170 -5.89 18.93 3.93
CA THR A 170 -5.63 20.01 2.96
C THR A 170 -6.65 21.13 2.99
N GLN A 171 -7.89 20.87 3.38
CA GLN A 171 -9.00 21.83 3.33
C GLN A 171 -9.71 22.03 4.67
N GLY A 172 -9.40 21.21 5.67
CA GLY A 172 -10.07 21.27 6.98
C GLY A 172 -11.53 20.76 6.96
N LEU A 173 -11.92 20.01 5.92
CA LEU A 173 -13.28 19.52 5.71
C LEU A 173 -13.44 18.06 6.16
N THR A 174 -14.46 17.76 6.94
CA THR A 174 -14.77 16.42 7.45
C THR A 174 -15.64 15.62 6.47
N MET A 175 -15.07 15.18 5.36
CA MET A 175 -15.81 14.52 4.28
C MET A 175 -16.42 13.17 4.67
N ALA A 176 -15.90 12.52 5.71
CA ALA A 176 -16.41 11.22 6.20
C ALA A 176 -17.90 11.25 6.60
N CYS A 177 -18.45 12.40 7.03
CA CYS A 177 -19.87 12.54 7.31
C CYS A 177 -20.73 12.32 6.06
N ALA A 178 -20.24 12.71 4.89
CA ALA A 178 -20.94 12.57 3.62
C ALA A 178 -20.98 11.12 3.07
N ARG A 179 -20.35 10.18 3.76
CA ARG A 179 -20.45 8.75 3.44
C ARG A 179 -21.89 8.20 3.53
N CYS A 180 -22.70 8.74 4.45
CA CYS A 180 -24.06 8.23 4.71
C CYS A 180 -25.17 9.21 4.30
N HIS A 181 -24.91 10.52 4.36
CA HIS A 181 -25.88 11.59 4.07
C HIS A 181 -25.11 12.86 3.73
N ASP A 182 -25.78 13.84 3.14
CA ASP A 182 -25.16 15.14 2.86
C ASP A 182 -24.65 15.78 4.16
N HIS A 183 -23.50 16.45 4.09
CA HIS A 183 -22.87 17.05 5.27
C HIS A 183 -23.79 18.10 5.90
N LYS A 184 -23.92 18.09 7.23
CA LYS A 184 -24.88 18.92 7.94
C LYS A 184 -24.64 20.44 7.77
N SER A 185 -23.38 20.86 7.72
CA SER A 185 -22.99 22.27 7.79
C SER A 185 -22.26 22.77 6.54
N ASP A 186 -21.52 21.90 5.88
CA ASP A 186 -20.73 22.24 4.69
C ASP A 186 -21.46 21.79 3.42
N PRO A 187 -21.24 22.46 2.28
CA PRO A 187 -21.88 22.10 1.01
C PRO A 187 -21.20 20.86 0.39
N LEU A 188 -21.20 19.75 1.12
CA LEU A 188 -20.60 18.48 0.75
C LEU A 188 -21.68 17.40 0.63
N PRO A 189 -22.24 17.15 -0.57
CA PRO A 189 -23.23 16.11 -0.77
C PRO A 189 -22.58 14.72 -0.74
N ALA A 190 -23.38 13.70 -0.44
CA ALA A 190 -22.94 12.30 -0.47
C ALA A 190 -22.40 11.90 -1.86
N THR A 191 -22.91 12.50 -2.94
CA THR A 191 -22.43 12.27 -4.31
C THR A 191 -20.95 12.61 -4.48
N ASP A 192 -20.46 13.68 -3.85
CA ASP A 192 -19.06 14.08 -3.92
C ASP A 192 -18.17 13.11 -3.15
N TYR A 193 -18.63 12.59 -2.01
CA TYR A 193 -17.95 11.52 -1.31
C TYR A 193 -17.74 10.30 -2.22
N TYR A 194 -18.80 9.84 -2.90
CA TYR A 194 -18.72 8.67 -3.76
C TYR A 194 -17.97 8.94 -5.06
N ALA A 195 -17.88 10.18 -5.52
CA ALA A 195 -16.99 10.57 -6.62
C ALA A 195 -15.51 10.39 -6.22
N LEU A 196 -15.11 10.87 -5.03
CA LEU A 196 -13.77 10.65 -4.48
C LEU A 196 -13.51 9.15 -4.19
N TYR A 197 -14.52 8.45 -3.66
CA TYR A 197 -14.45 7.02 -3.43
C TYR A 197 -14.13 6.25 -4.71
N ALA A 198 -14.78 6.59 -5.82
CA ALA A 198 -14.54 5.94 -7.11
C ALA A 198 -13.11 6.15 -7.62
N ILE A 199 -12.51 7.34 -7.40
CA ILE A 199 -11.11 7.62 -7.74
C ILE A 199 -10.17 6.67 -6.98
N PHE A 200 -10.29 6.61 -5.65
CA PHE A 200 -9.42 5.76 -4.83
C PHE A 200 -9.70 4.26 -5.02
N ASN A 201 -10.94 3.88 -5.31
CA ASN A 201 -11.29 2.49 -5.61
C ASN A 201 -10.74 2.02 -6.97
N SER A 202 -10.41 2.95 -7.86
CA SER A 202 -9.76 2.67 -9.14
C SER A 202 -8.23 2.61 -9.05
N SER A 203 -7.67 2.86 -7.86
CA SER A 203 -6.22 2.85 -7.59
C SER A 203 -5.83 1.58 -6.85
N GLU A 204 -4.73 0.96 -7.23
CA GLU A 204 -4.23 -0.27 -6.63
C GLU A 204 -2.80 -0.09 -6.11
N GLU A 205 -2.54 -0.56 -4.90
CA GLU A 205 -1.18 -0.60 -4.37
C GLU A 205 -0.40 -1.75 -5.02
N PRO A 206 0.79 -1.50 -5.60
CA PRO A 206 1.58 -2.56 -6.21
C PRO A 206 2.03 -3.59 -5.15
N LYS A 207 2.04 -4.86 -5.54
CA LYS A 207 2.55 -5.95 -4.67
C LYS A 207 4.03 -5.76 -4.39
N ASP A 208 4.80 -5.50 -5.44
CA ASP A 208 6.21 -5.21 -5.34
C ASP A 208 6.40 -3.70 -5.24
N LYS A 209 7.02 -3.25 -4.15
CA LYS A 209 7.23 -1.82 -3.91
C LYS A 209 8.25 -1.27 -4.89
N PRO A 210 8.00 -0.11 -5.51
CA PRO A 210 8.95 0.51 -6.43
C PRO A 210 10.21 0.93 -5.68
N LEU A 211 11.35 0.83 -6.35
CA LEU A 211 12.61 1.35 -5.83
C LEU A 211 12.63 2.88 -5.96
N LEU A 212 13.05 3.55 -4.89
CA LEU A 212 13.21 5.02 -4.87
C LEU A 212 14.51 5.48 -5.54
N LYS A 213 15.44 4.56 -5.75
CA LYS A 213 16.70 4.75 -6.48
C LYS A 213 17.04 3.47 -7.22
N PRO A 214 17.80 3.54 -8.31
CA PRO A 214 18.34 2.36 -8.96
C PRO A 214 19.11 1.50 -7.94
N PHE A 215 18.88 0.21 -8.03
CA PHE A 215 19.61 -0.75 -7.20
C PHE A 215 21.03 -0.90 -7.76
N THR A 216 22.03 -0.66 -6.92
CA THR A 216 23.42 -0.95 -7.27
C THR A 216 23.79 -2.32 -6.72
N PRO A 217 24.04 -3.31 -7.57
CA PRO A 217 24.44 -4.65 -7.12
C PRO A 217 25.70 -4.62 -6.27
N THR A 218 25.68 -5.36 -5.17
CA THR A 218 26.85 -5.64 -4.34
C THR A 218 27.20 -7.12 -4.51
N LYS A 219 28.42 -7.52 -4.14
CA LYS A 219 28.83 -8.94 -4.18
C LYS A 219 27.85 -9.84 -3.41
N ASP A 220 27.44 -9.39 -2.23
CA ASP A 220 26.49 -10.14 -1.38
C ASP A 220 25.12 -10.27 -2.05
N SER A 221 24.65 -9.20 -2.74
CA SER A 221 23.38 -9.26 -3.48
C SER A 221 23.47 -10.17 -4.70
N GLU A 222 24.58 -10.18 -5.41
CA GLU A 222 24.80 -11.08 -6.55
C GLU A 222 24.85 -12.56 -6.11
N GLU A 223 25.50 -12.84 -4.98
CA GLU A 223 25.50 -14.19 -4.39
C GLU A 223 24.11 -14.61 -3.92
N PHE A 224 23.38 -13.71 -3.27
CA PHE A 224 22.01 -13.95 -2.86
C PHE A 224 21.10 -14.25 -4.06
N GLU A 225 21.13 -13.44 -5.12
CA GLU A 225 20.33 -13.65 -6.33
C GLU A 225 20.66 -14.98 -7.00
N LYS A 226 21.92 -15.35 -7.05
CA LYS A 226 22.36 -16.65 -7.59
C LYS A 226 21.82 -17.82 -6.75
N GLU A 227 21.88 -17.69 -5.43
CA GLU A 227 21.35 -18.73 -4.52
C GLU A 227 19.83 -18.81 -4.61
N LEU A 228 19.15 -17.65 -4.67
CA LEU A 228 17.71 -17.56 -4.84
C LEU A 228 17.26 -18.24 -6.15
N ALA A 229 17.86 -17.88 -7.27
CA ALA A 229 17.57 -18.48 -8.57
C ALA A 229 17.76 -20.02 -8.56
N ALA A 230 18.81 -20.50 -7.89
CA ALA A 230 19.04 -21.94 -7.74
C ALA A 230 17.97 -22.65 -6.89
N LYS A 231 17.45 -21.98 -5.85
CA LYS A 231 16.35 -22.51 -5.03
C LYS A 231 15.01 -22.47 -5.78
N GLU A 232 14.74 -21.39 -6.50
CA GLU A 232 13.54 -21.26 -7.33
C GLU A 232 13.50 -22.30 -8.46
N ALA A 233 14.62 -22.54 -9.13
CA ALA A 233 14.74 -23.61 -10.12
C ALA A 233 14.37 -24.98 -9.52
N LYS A 234 14.84 -25.30 -8.32
CA LYS A 234 14.45 -26.55 -7.62
C LYS A 234 12.95 -26.63 -7.35
N VAL A 235 12.32 -25.52 -7.01
CA VAL A 235 10.85 -25.45 -6.78
C VAL A 235 10.10 -25.67 -8.11
N VAL A 236 10.58 -25.06 -9.18
CA VAL A 236 10.01 -25.24 -10.52
C VAL A 236 10.14 -26.71 -10.96
N ASP A 237 11.34 -27.29 -10.85
CA ASP A 237 11.59 -28.70 -11.20
C ASP A 237 10.73 -29.64 -10.38
N PHE A 238 10.59 -29.39 -9.07
CA PHE A 238 9.72 -30.18 -8.21
C PHE A 238 8.26 -30.09 -8.65
N ARG A 239 7.77 -28.87 -8.94
CA ARG A 239 6.38 -28.67 -9.43
C ARG A 239 6.15 -29.36 -10.78
N THR A 240 7.10 -29.22 -11.71
CA THR A 240 7.03 -29.82 -13.05
C THR A 240 7.03 -31.33 -12.97
N SER A 241 7.99 -31.94 -12.26
CA SER A 241 8.06 -33.39 -12.09
C SER A 241 6.82 -33.97 -11.37
N ARG A 242 6.29 -33.24 -10.38
CA ARG A 242 5.02 -33.63 -9.72
C ARG A 242 3.84 -33.55 -10.69
N ARG A 243 3.77 -32.49 -11.48
CA ARG A 243 2.71 -32.32 -12.49
C ARG A 243 2.78 -33.42 -13.54
N GLU A 244 3.94 -33.64 -14.13
CA GLU A 244 4.14 -34.69 -15.14
C GLU A 244 3.87 -36.09 -14.58
N GLY A 245 4.38 -36.39 -13.38
CA GLY A 245 4.10 -37.63 -12.70
C GLY A 245 2.62 -37.82 -12.33
N SER A 246 1.85 -36.73 -12.12
CA SER A 246 0.44 -36.80 -11.78
C SER A 246 -0.47 -36.90 -13.02
N PHE A 247 -0.06 -36.34 -14.15
CA PHE A 247 -0.84 -36.22 -15.39
C PHE A 247 -0.21 -36.97 -16.58
N SER A 248 0.64 -37.96 -16.35
CA SER A 248 1.07 -38.87 -17.41
C SER A 248 -0.15 -39.56 -18.06
N ALA A 249 -0.05 -39.92 -19.32
CA ALA A 249 -1.16 -40.59 -20.03
C ALA A 249 -1.71 -41.78 -19.25
N VAL A 250 -0.82 -42.60 -18.68
CA VAL A 250 -1.20 -43.77 -17.86
C VAL A 250 -1.99 -43.36 -16.61
N LYS A 251 -1.52 -42.34 -15.86
CA LYS A 251 -2.24 -41.88 -14.69
C LYS A 251 -3.53 -41.17 -15.04
N THR A 252 -3.55 -40.36 -16.08
CA THR A 252 -4.78 -39.73 -16.57
C THR A 252 -5.85 -40.77 -16.90
N THR A 253 -5.48 -41.84 -17.62
CA THR A 253 -6.38 -42.94 -17.88
C THR A 253 -6.87 -43.63 -16.61
N ALA A 254 -5.98 -43.84 -15.65
CA ALA A 254 -6.36 -44.40 -14.35
C ALA A 254 -7.33 -43.50 -13.57
N TYR A 255 -7.07 -42.17 -13.53
CA TYR A 255 -8.00 -41.20 -12.92
C TYR A 255 -9.38 -41.25 -13.58
N LEU A 256 -9.44 -41.26 -14.93
CA LEU A 256 -10.71 -41.34 -15.65
C LEU A 256 -11.43 -42.67 -15.37
N GLY A 257 -10.70 -43.78 -15.25
CA GLY A 257 -11.26 -45.10 -14.92
C GLY A 257 -11.88 -45.15 -13.52
N VAL A 258 -11.18 -44.60 -12.53
CA VAL A 258 -11.70 -44.49 -11.13
C VAL A 258 -12.91 -43.57 -11.09
N LEU A 259 -12.83 -42.43 -11.77
CA LEU A 259 -13.89 -41.43 -11.81
C LEU A 259 -15.15 -41.98 -12.48
N ARG A 260 -15.02 -42.72 -13.56
CA ARG A 260 -16.14 -43.39 -14.23
C ARG A 260 -16.89 -44.33 -13.28
N ARG A 261 -16.16 -45.20 -12.59
CA ARG A 261 -16.76 -46.14 -11.61
C ARG A 261 -17.40 -45.40 -10.45
N SER A 262 -16.74 -44.40 -9.90
CA SER A 262 -17.24 -43.57 -8.79
C SER A 262 -18.50 -42.75 -9.17
N LEU A 263 -18.69 -42.41 -10.42
CA LEU A 263 -19.89 -41.70 -10.90
C LEU A 263 -21.03 -42.67 -11.26
N ALA A 264 -20.71 -43.91 -11.64
CA ALA A 264 -21.67 -44.95 -11.93
C ALA A 264 -22.26 -45.61 -10.68
N ASP A 265 -21.44 -45.81 -9.64
CA ASP A 265 -21.83 -46.44 -8.38
C ASP A 265 -21.49 -45.54 -7.18
N ALA A 266 -22.54 -45.09 -6.50
CA ALA A 266 -22.40 -44.23 -5.30
C ALA A 266 -21.76 -44.95 -4.10
N LYS A 267 -21.69 -46.28 -4.11
CA LYS A 267 -21.05 -47.11 -3.07
C LYS A 267 -19.57 -47.41 -3.37
N PHE A 268 -19.08 -47.01 -4.57
CA PHE A 268 -17.71 -47.24 -4.97
C PHE A 268 -16.74 -46.42 -4.10
N ASP A 269 -15.78 -47.10 -3.45
CA ASP A 269 -14.74 -46.43 -2.61
C ASP A 269 -13.62 -45.87 -3.53
N ASP A 270 -13.79 -44.64 -4.00
CA ASP A 270 -12.82 -43.95 -4.83
C ASP A 270 -11.50 -43.65 -4.11
N ALA A 271 -11.52 -43.51 -2.77
CA ALA A 271 -10.32 -43.26 -1.98
C ALA A 271 -9.44 -44.53 -1.86
N GLN A 272 -10.05 -45.66 -1.62
CA GLN A 272 -9.33 -46.96 -1.56
C GLN A 272 -8.72 -47.29 -2.92
N GLU A 273 -9.48 -47.12 -3.99
CA GLU A 273 -9.00 -47.41 -5.33
C GLU A 273 -7.92 -46.41 -5.80
N ALA A 274 -8.04 -45.15 -5.44
CA ALA A 274 -6.99 -44.15 -5.67
C ALA A 274 -5.68 -44.54 -4.98
N LYS A 275 -5.75 -45.01 -3.75
CA LYS A 275 -4.58 -45.50 -3.01
C LYS A 275 -3.95 -46.71 -3.71
N ARG A 276 -4.77 -47.68 -4.16
CA ARG A 276 -4.30 -48.87 -4.87
C ARG A 276 -3.55 -48.54 -6.17
N LEU A 277 -4.01 -47.52 -6.88
CA LEU A 277 -3.42 -47.06 -8.14
C LEU A 277 -2.39 -45.94 -7.98
N ALA A 278 -1.99 -45.64 -6.78
CA ALA A 278 -1.07 -44.52 -6.45
C ALA A 278 -1.48 -43.18 -7.08
N LEU A 279 -2.80 -42.88 -7.03
CA LEU A 279 -3.39 -41.64 -7.47
C LEU A 279 -3.56 -40.66 -6.30
N TYR A 280 -3.67 -39.38 -6.61
CA TYR A 280 -3.91 -38.35 -5.59
C TYR A 280 -5.41 -38.13 -5.39
N PRO A 281 -5.98 -38.41 -4.18
CA PRO A 281 -7.41 -38.28 -3.91
C PRO A 281 -7.96 -36.87 -4.14
N ALA A 282 -7.15 -35.82 -3.88
CA ALA A 282 -7.52 -34.43 -4.11
C ALA A 282 -7.80 -34.12 -5.60
N ILE A 283 -7.05 -34.75 -6.51
CA ILE A 283 -7.28 -34.59 -7.96
C ILE A 283 -8.61 -35.22 -8.36
N LEU A 284 -8.88 -36.45 -7.88
CA LEU A 284 -10.16 -37.14 -8.12
C LEU A 284 -11.34 -36.34 -7.60
N SER A 285 -11.25 -35.84 -6.36
CA SER A 285 -12.29 -35.01 -5.75
C SER A 285 -12.54 -33.73 -6.54
N GLY A 286 -11.46 -33.04 -6.98
CA GLY A 286 -11.54 -31.85 -7.81
C GLY A 286 -12.21 -32.14 -9.16
N TRP A 287 -11.80 -33.21 -9.85
CA TRP A 287 -12.37 -33.60 -11.12
C TRP A 287 -13.85 -34.04 -10.98
N LYS A 288 -14.17 -34.79 -9.93
CA LYS A 288 -15.55 -35.20 -9.64
C LYS A 288 -16.47 -33.99 -9.45
N LYS A 289 -16.01 -32.98 -8.69
CA LYS A 289 -16.75 -31.73 -8.49
C LYS A 289 -16.96 -30.96 -9.78
N THR A 290 -15.94 -30.89 -10.65
CA THR A 290 -15.99 -30.14 -11.90
C THR A 290 -16.79 -30.86 -12.99
N LEU A 291 -16.66 -32.19 -13.09
CA LEU A 291 -17.26 -32.95 -14.15
C LEU A 291 -18.71 -33.35 -13.88
N LYS A 292 -19.08 -33.66 -12.63
CA LYS A 292 -20.43 -34.09 -12.29
C LYS A 292 -21.55 -33.18 -12.85
N PRO A 293 -21.48 -31.83 -12.74
CA PRO A 293 -22.50 -30.95 -13.31
C PRO A 293 -22.47 -30.88 -14.85
N ARG A 294 -21.36 -31.30 -15.49
CA ARG A 294 -21.16 -31.27 -16.95
C ARG A 294 -21.44 -32.61 -17.63
N LEU A 295 -21.84 -33.63 -16.89
CA LEU A 295 -22.19 -34.95 -17.42
C LEU A 295 -23.62 -34.92 -17.99
N VAL A 296 -23.81 -34.13 -19.03
CA VAL A 296 -25.03 -34.04 -19.83
C VAL A 296 -24.73 -34.52 -21.24
N ALA A 297 -25.54 -35.39 -21.79
CA ALA A 297 -25.31 -36.01 -23.10
C ALA A 297 -25.11 -35.01 -24.25
N THR A 298 -25.61 -33.79 -24.09
CA THR A 298 -25.49 -32.69 -25.04
C THR A 298 -24.28 -31.76 -24.80
N ASP A 299 -23.47 -31.99 -23.75
CA ASP A 299 -22.26 -31.16 -23.50
C ASP A 299 -21.27 -31.37 -24.66
N PRO A 300 -20.78 -30.29 -25.31
CA PRO A 300 -19.92 -30.40 -26.50
C PRO A 300 -18.55 -31.03 -26.21
N GLN A 301 -18.10 -31.02 -24.94
CA GLN A 301 -16.80 -31.58 -24.54
C GLN A 301 -16.92 -32.93 -23.81
N PHE A 302 -17.96 -33.08 -22.98
CA PHE A 302 -18.12 -34.26 -22.11
C PHE A 302 -19.34 -35.10 -22.42
N GLY A 303 -20.12 -34.79 -23.48
CA GLY A 303 -21.32 -35.51 -23.86
C GLY A 303 -21.05 -36.96 -24.16
N LEU A 304 -19.97 -37.27 -24.89
CA LEU A 304 -19.56 -38.68 -25.15
C LEU A 304 -19.31 -39.40 -23.82
N TRP A 305 -18.59 -38.77 -22.90
CA TRP A 305 -18.27 -39.36 -21.62
C TRP A 305 -19.51 -39.52 -20.72
N ALA A 306 -20.44 -38.60 -20.78
CA ALA A 306 -21.72 -38.70 -20.08
C ALA A 306 -22.53 -39.92 -20.51
N ARG A 307 -22.50 -40.29 -21.81
CA ARG A 307 -23.16 -41.47 -22.33
C ARG A 307 -22.48 -42.78 -21.94
N LEU A 308 -21.17 -42.73 -21.63
CA LEU A 308 -20.34 -43.89 -21.31
C LEU A 308 -20.16 -44.14 -19.82
N VAL A 309 -20.37 -43.16 -18.97
CA VAL A 309 -20.01 -43.20 -17.53
C VAL A 309 -20.68 -44.35 -16.77
N GLY A 310 -21.95 -44.65 -17.09
CA GLY A 310 -22.71 -45.74 -16.45
C GLY A 310 -22.53 -47.11 -17.07
N THR A 311 -21.61 -47.28 -18.02
CA THR A 311 -21.44 -48.56 -18.74
C THR A 311 -20.53 -49.50 -17.92
N PRO A 312 -20.92 -50.81 -17.73
CA PRO A 312 -20.07 -51.81 -17.10
C PRO A 312 -18.74 -51.99 -17.82
N ASP A 313 -17.70 -52.47 -17.12
CA ASP A 313 -16.34 -52.59 -17.65
C ASP A 313 -16.24 -53.54 -18.83
N ASP A 314 -16.98 -54.63 -18.83
CA ASP A 314 -17.07 -55.64 -19.88
C ASP A 314 -17.72 -55.12 -21.17
N ALA A 315 -18.71 -54.25 -21.05
CA ALA A 315 -19.42 -53.64 -22.18
C ALA A 315 -18.81 -52.31 -22.67
N PHE A 316 -17.86 -51.74 -21.92
CA PHE A 316 -17.35 -50.40 -22.17
C PHE A 316 -16.71 -50.22 -23.55
N LYS A 317 -15.84 -51.19 -23.96
CA LYS A 317 -15.14 -51.11 -25.25
C LYS A 317 -16.11 -51.16 -26.44
N ALA A 318 -17.11 -52.04 -26.37
CA ALA A 318 -18.09 -52.19 -27.41
C ALA A 318 -18.97 -50.94 -27.55
N LYS A 319 -19.40 -50.38 -26.42
CA LYS A 319 -20.19 -49.14 -26.40
C LYS A 319 -19.38 -47.92 -26.84
N LEU A 320 -18.12 -47.81 -26.44
CA LEU A 320 -17.23 -46.73 -26.92
C LEU A 320 -17.08 -46.78 -28.43
N ALA A 321 -16.86 -47.98 -29.01
CA ALA A 321 -16.75 -48.13 -30.47
C ALA A 321 -18.05 -47.82 -31.24
N ALA A 322 -19.20 -47.98 -30.60
CA ALA A 322 -20.49 -47.61 -31.18
C ALA A 322 -20.82 -46.12 -31.09
N GLU A 323 -20.16 -45.38 -30.20
CA GLU A 323 -20.38 -43.95 -29.98
C GLU A 323 -19.36 -43.06 -30.71
N LEU A 324 -18.24 -43.63 -31.18
CA LEU A 324 -17.24 -42.97 -32.01
C LEU A 324 -17.56 -43.12 -33.52
#